data_04d3c22f8455305066f4ec8100aba838
#
_entry.id   04d3c22f8455305066f4ec8100aba838
#
_cell.length_a   1.000
_cell.length_b   1.000
_cell.length_c   1.000
_cell.angle_alpha   90.00
_cell.angle_beta   90.00
_cell.angle_gamma   90.00
#
_symmetry.space_group_name_H-M   'P 1'
#
loop_
_entity.id
_entity.type
_entity.pdbx_description
1 polymer ?
#
loop_
_entity_poly.entity_id
_entity_poly.type
_entity_poly.pdbx_seq_one_letter_code
_entity_poly.pdbx_strand_id
1 'polypeptide(L)'
;MSTETVQLIATVKRQLKARGLTYKDVARALKISEASVKRVFSSERFTVARLAQVSQLLGFTLAELLQESTSSLPPLDTLSLDQERQLMSDDKLLLVAVCSLNHWSLEDILRAYDMSRTDAVKRLRILDGMGILELLPGDRIRRRAKRDFDWLPHGPIRSFFSNHGLADFLSGPFDPEDETLDFSHGMLTRAAQAELKLEIRRLRSKLVSLHEQSVSAPLTGKSGIGLLLAIRRWEPAAFRRLRRDAPAAGNAKPTHPRPSGASLAIGFSKIKS
;
A
#
# COMPACT_ATOMS: atom_id res chain seq x y z
N MET A 1 -13.83 -0.69 -33.67
CA MET A 1 -13.85 -0.67 -32.20
C MET A 1 -12.59 0.00 -31.72
N SER A 2 -12.63 0.72 -30.60
CA SER A 2 -11.42 1.38 -30.07
C SER A 2 -10.44 0.32 -29.52
N THR A 3 -9.16 0.54 -29.73
CA THR A 3 -8.09 -0.31 -29.18
C THR A 3 -8.23 -0.53 -27.67
N GLU A 4 -8.75 0.47 -26.96
CA GLU A 4 -9.01 0.42 -25.52
C GLU A 4 -10.06 -0.62 -25.13
N THR A 5 -11.15 -0.75 -25.93
CA THR A 5 -12.19 -1.77 -25.66
C THR A 5 -11.63 -3.18 -25.79
N VAL A 6 -10.83 -3.42 -26.84
CA VAL A 6 -10.17 -4.73 -27.05
C VAL A 6 -9.23 -5.07 -25.88
N GLN A 7 -8.42 -4.09 -25.46
CA GLN A 7 -7.50 -4.26 -24.31
C GLN A 7 -8.25 -4.53 -23.01
N LEU A 8 -9.35 -3.81 -22.78
CA LEU A 8 -10.19 -3.99 -21.58
C LEU A 8 -10.76 -5.40 -21.52
N ILE A 9 -11.31 -5.90 -22.61
CA ILE A 9 -11.89 -7.24 -22.65
C ILE A 9 -10.82 -8.33 -22.55
N ALA A 10 -9.65 -8.13 -23.15
CA ALA A 10 -8.51 -9.01 -22.98
C ALA A 10 -8.07 -9.08 -21.51
N THR A 11 -8.06 -7.95 -20.83
CA THR A 11 -7.75 -7.87 -19.39
C THR A 11 -8.78 -8.61 -18.54
N VAL A 12 -10.08 -8.43 -18.82
CA VAL A 12 -11.15 -9.21 -18.16
C VAL A 12 -10.92 -10.71 -18.32
N LYS A 13 -10.65 -11.18 -19.53
CA LYS A 13 -10.37 -12.61 -19.82
C LYS A 13 -9.15 -13.12 -19.03
N ARG A 14 -8.08 -12.33 -18.98
CA ARG A 14 -6.87 -12.63 -18.21
C ARG A 14 -7.14 -12.75 -16.73
N GLN A 15 -7.89 -11.80 -16.16
CA GLN A 15 -8.23 -11.77 -14.73
C GLN A 15 -9.18 -12.90 -14.33
N LEU A 16 -10.14 -13.27 -15.17
CA LEU A 16 -10.98 -14.45 -14.96
C LEU A 16 -10.13 -15.72 -14.86
N LYS A 17 -9.21 -15.91 -15.84
CA LYS A 17 -8.30 -17.07 -15.85
C LYS A 17 -7.39 -17.12 -14.63
N ALA A 18 -6.82 -15.99 -14.23
CA ALA A 18 -5.92 -15.89 -13.08
C ALA A 18 -6.61 -16.25 -11.74
N ARG A 19 -7.92 -16.04 -11.65
CA ARG A 19 -8.73 -16.34 -10.46
C ARG A 19 -9.48 -17.67 -10.55
N GLY A 20 -9.27 -18.46 -11.59
CA GLY A 20 -9.97 -19.73 -11.81
C GLY A 20 -11.47 -19.57 -12.07
N LEU A 21 -11.93 -18.34 -12.42
CA LEU A 21 -13.33 -18.06 -12.72
C LEU A 21 -13.68 -18.45 -14.15
N THR A 22 -14.85 -19.03 -14.31
CA THR A 22 -15.37 -19.52 -15.59
C THR A 22 -16.48 -18.61 -16.14
N TYR A 23 -16.85 -18.81 -17.39
CA TYR A 23 -18.02 -18.13 -17.96
C TYR A 23 -19.33 -18.48 -17.26
N LYS A 24 -19.41 -19.62 -16.56
CA LYS A 24 -20.56 -19.96 -15.71
C LYS A 24 -20.68 -19.03 -14.50
N ASP A 25 -19.54 -18.64 -13.92
CA ASP A 25 -19.52 -17.72 -12.78
C ASP A 25 -19.92 -16.31 -13.22
N VAL A 26 -19.45 -15.88 -14.40
CA VAL A 26 -19.87 -14.62 -15.01
C VAL A 26 -21.38 -14.66 -15.35
N ALA A 27 -21.88 -15.76 -15.90
CA ALA A 27 -23.30 -15.94 -16.23
C ALA A 27 -24.18 -15.79 -14.98
N ARG A 28 -23.74 -16.39 -13.87
CA ARG A 28 -24.42 -16.28 -12.56
C ARG A 28 -24.42 -14.84 -12.06
N ALA A 29 -23.28 -14.14 -12.12
CA ALA A 29 -23.15 -12.76 -11.67
C ALA A 29 -24.00 -11.78 -12.49
N LEU A 30 -24.03 -11.98 -13.82
CA LEU A 30 -24.78 -11.14 -14.75
C LEU A 30 -26.27 -11.55 -14.88
N LYS A 31 -26.68 -12.66 -14.26
CA LYS A 31 -28.04 -13.26 -14.38
C LYS A 31 -28.46 -13.51 -15.84
N ILE A 32 -27.55 -14.01 -16.67
CA ILE A 32 -27.77 -14.38 -18.07
C ILE A 32 -27.24 -15.80 -18.36
N SER A 33 -27.57 -16.37 -19.54
CA SER A 33 -27.07 -17.69 -19.93
C SER A 33 -25.57 -17.65 -20.28
N GLU A 34 -24.87 -18.77 -20.11
CA GLU A 34 -23.47 -18.92 -20.51
C GLU A 34 -23.26 -18.64 -22.01
N ALA A 35 -24.23 -19.05 -22.85
CA ALA A 35 -24.22 -18.75 -24.28
C ALA A 35 -24.25 -17.24 -24.55
N SER A 36 -25.05 -16.50 -23.76
CA SER A 36 -25.08 -15.03 -23.82
C SER A 36 -23.76 -14.41 -23.39
N VAL A 37 -23.09 -14.96 -22.34
CA VAL A 37 -21.75 -14.52 -21.93
C VAL A 37 -20.76 -14.71 -23.06
N LYS A 38 -20.69 -15.92 -23.65
CA LYS A 38 -19.81 -16.22 -24.78
C LYS A 38 -20.01 -15.23 -25.93
N ARG A 39 -21.27 -14.93 -26.26
CA ARG A 39 -21.62 -13.95 -27.31
C ARG A 39 -21.15 -12.54 -26.98
N VAL A 40 -21.33 -12.07 -25.72
CA VAL A 40 -20.88 -10.76 -25.27
C VAL A 40 -19.34 -10.66 -25.34
N PHE A 41 -18.62 -11.69 -24.92
CA PHE A 41 -17.16 -11.74 -24.98
C PHE A 41 -16.60 -11.89 -26.41
N SER A 42 -17.33 -12.55 -27.32
CA SER A 42 -16.93 -12.69 -28.72
C SER A 42 -17.26 -11.46 -29.56
N SER A 43 -18.39 -10.82 -29.29
CA SER A 43 -18.77 -9.56 -29.96
C SER A 43 -18.10 -8.33 -29.39
N GLU A 44 -17.44 -8.48 -28.20
CA GLU A 44 -16.78 -7.40 -27.45
C GLU A 44 -17.72 -6.21 -27.12
N ARG A 45 -19.03 -6.47 -27.12
CA ARG A 45 -20.06 -5.46 -26.84
C ARG A 45 -20.57 -5.58 -25.41
N PHE A 46 -19.88 -4.91 -24.51
CA PHE A 46 -20.31 -4.76 -23.12
C PHE A 46 -21.01 -3.42 -22.90
N THR A 47 -22.11 -3.46 -22.15
CA THR A 47 -22.64 -2.23 -21.54
C THR A 47 -21.80 -1.87 -20.32
N VAL A 48 -21.75 -0.58 -19.97
CA VAL A 48 -21.04 -0.12 -18.76
C VAL A 48 -21.54 -0.83 -17.51
N ALA A 49 -22.84 -1.05 -17.40
CA ALA A 49 -23.44 -1.78 -16.27
C ALA A 49 -22.92 -3.23 -16.16
N ARG A 50 -22.82 -3.96 -17.28
CA ARG A 50 -22.27 -5.32 -17.31
C ARG A 50 -20.78 -5.35 -16.98
N LEU A 51 -20.01 -4.37 -17.49
CA LEU A 51 -18.60 -4.23 -17.14
C LEU A 51 -18.42 -3.99 -15.64
N ALA A 52 -19.23 -3.12 -15.04
CA ALA A 52 -19.19 -2.87 -13.61
C ALA A 52 -19.52 -4.14 -12.78
N GLN A 53 -20.50 -4.92 -13.19
CA GLN A 53 -20.83 -6.20 -12.52
C GLN A 53 -19.71 -7.24 -12.65
N VAL A 54 -19.08 -7.34 -13.82
CA VAL A 54 -17.92 -8.24 -14.03
C VAL A 54 -16.71 -7.75 -13.24
N SER A 55 -16.48 -6.43 -13.17
CA SER A 55 -15.43 -5.85 -12.34
C SER A 55 -15.61 -6.23 -10.87
N GLN A 56 -16.82 -6.10 -10.35
CA GLN A 56 -17.15 -6.50 -8.97
C GLN A 56 -16.92 -7.99 -8.71
N LEU A 57 -17.31 -8.86 -9.66
CA LEU A 57 -17.03 -10.30 -9.57
C LEU A 57 -15.52 -10.58 -9.50
N LEU A 58 -14.72 -9.78 -10.21
CA LEU A 58 -13.26 -9.82 -10.18
C LEU A 58 -12.65 -9.10 -8.96
N GLY A 59 -13.46 -8.48 -8.10
CA GLY A 59 -12.97 -7.69 -6.96
C GLY A 59 -12.32 -6.35 -7.34
N PHE A 60 -12.67 -5.83 -8.52
CA PHE A 60 -12.24 -4.51 -9.00
C PHE A 60 -13.41 -3.55 -9.06
N THR A 61 -13.13 -2.28 -8.92
CA THR A 61 -13.99 -1.23 -9.47
C THR A 61 -13.83 -1.16 -10.99
N LEU A 62 -14.77 -0.55 -11.69
CA LEU A 62 -14.64 -0.34 -13.13
C LEU A 62 -13.42 0.52 -13.48
N ALA A 63 -13.12 1.52 -12.65
CA ALA A 63 -11.95 2.38 -12.82
C ALA A 63 -10.63 1.59 -12.68
N GLU A 64 -10.51 0.72 -11.69
CA GLU A 64 -9.36 -0.16 -11.51
C GLU A 64 -9.20 -1.14 -12.68
N LEU A 65 -10.30 -1.68 -13.22
CA LEU A 65 -10.26 -2.57 -14.37
C LEU A 65 -9.81 -1.85 -15.63
N LEU A 66 -10.25 -0.60 -15.84
CA LEU A 66 -9.79 0.25 -16.94
C LEU A 66 -8.30 0.58 -16.81
N GLN A 67 -7.86 0.93 -15.61
CA GLN A 67 -6.45 1.20 -15.32
C GLN A 67 -5.57 -0.04 -15.58
N GLU A 68 -6.02 -1.21 -15.15
CA GLU A 68 -5.36 -2.50 -15.42
C GLU A 68 -5.27 -2.82 -16.91
N SER A 69 -6.29 -2.43 -17.71
CA SER A 69 -6.32 -2.71 -19.15
C SER A 69 -5.37 -1.83 -19.98
N THR A 70 -5.04 -0.66 -19.47
CA THR A 70 -4.14 0.29 -20.16
C THR A 70 -2.68 0.15 -19.70
N SER A 71 -2.40 -0.65 -18.70
CA SER A 71 -1.04 -0.94 -18.25
C SER A 71 -0.37 -1.95 -19.16
N SER A 72 0.75 -1.58 -19.76
CA SER A 72 1.56 -2.47 -20.60
C SER A 72 2.35 -3.51 -19.82
N LEU A 73 2.48 -3.32 -18.52
CA LEU A 73 3.27 -4.13 -17.60
C LEU A 73 2.38 -4.74 -16.51
N PRO A 74 2.72 -5.91 -15.93
CA PRO A 74 1.93 -6.50 -14.85
C PRO A 74 1.92 -5.60 -13.62
N PRO A 75 0.81 -5.59 -12.86
CA PRO A 75 0.73 -4.85 -11.61
C PRO A 75 1.80 -5.29 -10.62
N LEU A 76 2.30 -4.34 -9.83
CA LEU A 76 3.35 -4.56 -8.85
C LEU A 76 2.76 -4.99 -7.51
N ASP A 77 3.11 -6.18 -7.05
CA ASP A 77 2.68 -6.71 -5.74
C ASP A 77 3.63 -6.29 -4.62
N THR A 78 4.92 -6.36 -4.88
CA THR A 78 6.01 -6.03 -3.97
C THR A 78 7.25 -5.66 -4.77
N LEU A 79 8.22 -5.04 -4.13
CA LEU A 79 9.52 -4.74 -4.73
C LEU A 79 10.49 -5.91 -4.55
N SER A 80 11.53 -5.95 -5.38
CA SER A 80 12.71 -6.77 -5.11
C SER A 80 13.58 -6.12 -4.03
N LEU A 81 14.47 -6.90 -3.46
CA LEU A 81 15.42 -6.41 -2.46
C LEU A 81 16.31 -5.29 -3.03
N ASP A 82 16.72 -5.40 -4.29
CA ASP A 82 17.56 -4.41 -4.95
C ASP A 82 16.80 -3.12 -5.25
N GLN A 83 15.52 -3.22 -5.63
CA GLN A 83 14.66 -2.04 -5.78
C GLN A 83 14.48 -1.31 -4.43
N GLU A 84 14.25 -2.02 -3.33
CA GLU A 84 14.18 -1.37 -2.01
C GLU A 84 15.51 -0.74 -1.59
N ARG A 85 16.66 -1.39 -1.86
CA ARG A 85 17.99 -0.81 -1.62
C ARG A 85 18.21 0.46 -2.43
N GLN A 86 17.81 0.45 -3.70
CA GLN A 86 17.92 1.61 -4.57
C GLN A 86 17.05 2.77 -4.10
N LEU A 87 15.83 2.52 -3.64
CA LEU A 87 14.97 3.54 -3.02
C LEU A 87 15.61 4.15 -1.77
N MET A 88 16.24 3.32 -0.95
CA MET A 88 16.90 3.73 0.29
C MET A 88 18.23 4.48 0.07
N SER A 89 18.79 4.50 -1.15
CA SER A 89 20.03 5.22 -1.46
C SER A 89 19.84 6.72 -1.67
N ASP A 90 18.61 7.20 -1.82
CA ASP A 90 18.27 8.61 -2.04
C ASP A 90 16.92 8.93 -1.39
N ASP A 91 16.95 9.74 -0.31
CA ASP A 91 15.75 10.13 0.44
C ASP A 91 14.69 10.80 -0.43
N LYS A 92 15.10 11.63 -1.41
CA LYS A 92 14.18 12.27 -2.34
C LYS A 92 13.57 11.25 -3.32
N LEU A 93 14.30 10.19 -3.69
CA LEU A 93 13.77 9.11 -4.52
C LEU A 93 12.72 8.31 -3.74
N LEU A 94 13.01 7.98 -2.48
CA LEU A 94 12.05 7.32 -1.59
C LEU A 94 10.80 8.19 -1.39
N LEU A 95 10.98 9.49 -1.14
CA LEU A 95 9.87 10.44 -1.01
C LEU A 95 8.98 10.44 -2.25
N VAL A 96 9.56 10.61 -3.45
CA VAL A 96 8.80 10.63 -4.71
C VAL A 96 8.10 9.29 -4.94
N ALA A 97 8.73 8.17 -4.59
CA ALA A 97 8.11 6.84 -4.67
C ALA A 97 6.88 6.74 -3.74
N VAL A 98 7.02 7.12 -2.47
CA VAL A 98 5.92 7.08 -1.48
C VAL A 98 4.77 8.00 -1.91
N CYS A 99 5.06 9.24 -2.33
CA CYS A 99 4.03 10.16 -2.82
C CYS A 99 3.30 9.59 -4.05
N SER A 100 4.04 9.04 -5.02
CA SER A 100 3.46 8.46 -6.24
C SER A 100 2.59 7.23 -5.92
N LEU A 101 3.01 6.37 -4.99
CA LEU A 101 2.23 5.24 -4.51
C LEU A 101 0.95 5.67 -3.77
N ASN A 102 0.95 6.86 -3.18
CA ASN A 102 -0.19 7.48 -2.52
C ASN A 102 -1.01 8.40 -3.44
N HIS A 103 -0.92 8.24 -4.77
CA HIS A 103 -1.69 8.96 -5.78
C HIS A 103 -1.42 10.47 -5.86
N TRP A 104 -0.27 10.94 -5.39
CA TRP A 104 0.11 12.34 -5.59
C TRP A 104 0.53 12.57 -7.04
N SER A 105 0.10 13.70 -7.59
CA SER A 105 0.60 14.19 -8.87
C SER A 105 1.99 14.83 -8.70
N LEU A 106 2.70 15.06 -9.81
CA LEU A 106 3.95 15.82 -9.76
C LEU A 106 3.74 17.22 -9.16
N GLU A 107 2.64 17.88 -9.50
CA GLU A 107 2.32 19.23 -8.98
C GLU A 107 2.09 19.22 -7.46
N ASP A 108 1.48 18.15 -6.93
CA ASP A 108 1.29 17.99 -5.49
C ASP A 108 2.62 17.83 -4.77
N ILE A 109 3.54 17.05 -5.34
CA ILE A 109 4.89 16.86 -4.79
C ILE A 109 5.66 18.19 -4.77
N LEU A 110 5.64 18.94 -5.88
CA LEU A 110 6.33 20.22 -6.00
C LEU A 110 5.74 21.32 -5.10
N ARG A 111 4.44 21.24 -4.79
CA ARG A 111 3.79 22.18 -3.88
C ARG A 111 4.12 21.89 -2.42
N ALA A 112 4.30 20.61 -2.06
CA ALA A 112 4.48 20.19 -0.68
C ALA A 112 5.94 20.14 -0.24
N TYR A 113 6.87 19.90 -1.16
CA TYR A 113 8.27 19.65 -0.85
C TYR A 113 9.21 20.56 -1.63
N ASP A 114 10.32 20.97 -0.99
CA ASP A 114 11.38 21.75 -1.65
C ASP A 114 12.16 20.85 -2.64
N MET A 115 11.65 20.82 -3.87
CA MET A 115 12.19 20.04 -4.97
C MET A 115 11.91 20.75 -6.30
N SER A 116 12.92 20.85 -7.17
CA SER A 116 12.71 21.38 -8.50
C SER A 116 11.95 20.38 -9.39
N ARG A 117 11.19 20.87 -10.39
CA ARG A 117 10.54 19.99 -11.37
C ARG A 117 11.52 19.06 -12.05
N THR A 118 12.69 19.56 -12.47
CA THR A 118 13.72 18.77 -13.12
C THR A 118 14.19 17.62 -12.22
N ASP A 119 14.37 17.90 -10.94
CA ASP A 119 14.82 16.93 -9.93
C ASP A 119 13.75 15.86 -9.65
N ALA A 120 12.48 16.26 -9.56
CA ALA A 120 11.36 15.35 -9.40
C ALA A 120 11.17 14.44 -10.63
N VAL A 121 11.18 15.01 -11.85
CA VAL A 121 11.04 14.25 -13.11
C VAL A 121 12.20 13.27 -13.29
N LYS A 122 13.43 13.63 -12.93
CA LYS A 122 14.57 12.71 -12.94
C LYS A 122 14.28 11.47 -12.07
N ARG A 123 13.73 11.65 -10.88
CA ARG A 123 13.39 10.54 -9.97
C ARG A 123 12.19 9.74 -10.47
N LEU A 124 11.18 10.38 -11.04
CA LEU A 124 10.07 9.68 -11.67
C LEU A 124 10.55 8.78 -12.81
N ARG A 125 11.52 9.20 -13.62
CA ARG A 125 12.13 8.35 -14.66
C ARG A 125 12.89 7.15 -14.08
N ILE A 126 13.58 7.33 -12.95
CA ILE A 126 14.21 6.21 -12.26
C ILE A 126 13.15 5.22 -11.78
N LEU A 127 12.06 5.69 -11.18
CA LEU A 127 10.96 4.85 -10.71
C LEU A 127 10.22 4.14 -11.86
N ASP A 128 10.09 4.79 -13.00
CA ASP A 128 9.56 4.20 -14.24
C ASP A 128 10.49 3.07 -14.74
N GLY A 129 11.78 3.33 -14.83
CA GLY A 129 12.79 2.32 -15.17
C GLY A 129 12.83 1.13 -14.20
N MET A 130 12.55 1.37 -12.92
CA MET A 130 12.38 0.31 -11.90
C MET A 130 11.03 -0.41 -12.02
N GLY A 131 10.10 0.07 -12.83
CA GLY A 131 8.77 -0.49 -12.99
C GLY A 131 7.84 -0.28 -11.79
N ILE A 132 8.11 0.68 -10.92
CA ILE A 132 7.27 1.03 -9.76
C ILE A 132 6.06 1.83 -10.20
N LEU A 133 6.24 2.69 -11.19
CA LEU A 133 5.19 3.48 -11.82
C LEU A 133 5.40 3.50 -13.34
N GLU A 134 4.54 4.16 -14.05
CA GLU A 134 4.67 4.47 -15.48
C GLU A 134 4.56 5.99 -15.65
N LEU A 135 5.58 6.61 -16.25
CA LEU A 135 5.61 8.04 -16.52
C LEU A 135 5.03 8.31 -17.90
N LEU A 136 3.86 8.91 -17.94
CA LEU A 136 3.13 9.23 -19.16
C LEU A 136 3.50 10.63 -19.70
N PRO A 137 3.20 10.93 -20.99
CA PRO A 137 3.37 12.26 -21.55
C PRO A 137 2.74 13.36 -20.68
N GLY A 138 3.45 14.49 -20.52
CA GLY A 138 3.04 15.59 -19.65
C GLY A 138 3.32 15.33 -18.17
N ASP A 139 4.31 14.50 -17.87
CA ASP A 139 4.76 14.15 -16.52
C ASP A 139 3.64 13.53 -15.65
N ARG A 140 2.63 12.94 -16.28
CA ARG A 140 1.54 12.26 -15.56
C ARG A 140 2.03 10.92 -15.01
N ILE A 141 1.67 10.64 -13.76
CA ILE A 141 2.08 9.43 -13.05
C ILE A 141 0.95 8.40 -13.14
N ARG A 142 1.24 7.21 -13.66
CA ARG A 142 0.36 6.05 -13.59
C ARG A 142 0.94 5.06 -12.58
N ARG A 143 0.24 4.83 -11.50
CA ARG A 143 0.63 3.86 -10.47
C ARG A 143 0.53 2.43 -11.02
N ARG A 144 1.53 1.60 -10.72
CA ARG A 144 1.54 0.17 -11.05
C ARG A 144 1.33 -0.73 -9.83
N ALA A 145 1.51 -0.17 -8.64
CA ALA A 145 1.28 -0.91 -7.41
C ALA A 145 -0.17 -1.38 -7.30
N LYS A 146 -0.36 -2.66 -6.93
CA LYS A 146 -1.68 -3.20 -6.59
C LYS A 146 -2.25 -2.52 -5.34
N ARG A 147 -3.56 -2.71 -5.12
CA ARG A 147 -4.25 -2.18 -3.96
C ARG A 147 -3.69 -2.68 -2.62
N ASP A 148 -3.22 -3.93 -2.61
CA ASP A 148 -2.62 -4.62 -1.47
C ASP A 148 -1.08 -4.62 -1.49
N PHE A 149 -0.48 -3.70 -2.29
CA PHE A 149 0.98 -3.52 -2.32
C PHE A 149 1.54 -3.35 -0.91
N ASP A 150 2.65 -4.05 -0.66
CA ASP A 150 3.36 -3.96 0.61
C ASP A 150 4.88 -4.08 0.39
N TRP A 151 5.63 -3.47 1.29
CA TRP A 151 7.09 -3.58 1.33
C TRP A 151 7.52 -4.98 1.75
N LEU A 152 8.72 -5.40 1.37
CA LEU A 152 9.26 -6.70 1.78
C LEU A 152 9.21 -6.88 3.31
N PRO A 153 8.74 -8.03 3.82
CA PRO A 153 8.56 -8.25 5.26
C PRO A 153 9.81 -8.01 6.12
N HIS A 154 10.99 -8.20 5.58
CA HIS A 154 12.28 -7.97 6.26
C HIS A 154 13.22 -7.15 5.38
N GLY A 155 12.64 -6.32 4.48
CA GLY A 155 13.37 -5.48 3.56
C GLY A 155 13.97 -4.23 4.19
N PRO A 156 14.85 -3.55 3.47
CA PRO A 156 15.52 -2.31 3.92
C PRO A 156 14.54 -1.23 4.33
N ILE A 157 13.45 -1.03 3.58
CA ILE A 157 12.44 0.00 3.87
C ILE A 157 11.72 -0.29 5.18
N ARG A 158 11.26 -1.52 5.41
CA ARG A 158 10.65 -1.87 6.71
C ARG A 158 11.65 -1.77 7.86
N SER A 159 12.89 -2.15 7.65
CA SER A 159 13.94 -2.01 8.66
C SER A 159 14.20 -0.56 9.00
N PHE A 160 14.23 0.33 8.01
CA PHE A 160 14.35 1.77 8.22
C PHE A 160 13.19 2.32 9.06
N PHE A 161 11.95 2.03 8.67
CA PHE A 161 10.78 2.47 9.42
C PHE A 161 10.73 1.88 10.84
N SER A 162 11.12 0.62 11.03
CA SER A 162 11.16 0.01 12.36
C SER A 162 12.23 0.62 13.28
N ASN A 163 13.37 1.01 12.72
CA ASN A 163 14.50 1.50 13.51
C ASN A 163 14.45 3.01 13.76
N HIS A 164 13.89 3.78 12.85
CA HIS A 164 13.86 5.25 12.89
C HIS A 164 12.44 5.80 12.91
N GLY A 165 11.60 5.37 11.98
CA GLY A 165 10.24 5.91 11.84
C GLY A 165 9.31 5.56 13.00
N LEU A 166 9.50 4.39 13.65
CA LEU A 166 8.68 4.00 14.80
C LEU A 166 8.97 4.90 16.02
N ALA A 167 10.23 5.23 16.26
CA ALA A 167 10.60 6.13 17.34
C ALA A 167 10.07 7.55 17.09
N ASP A 168 10.18 8.03 15.86
CA ASP A 168 9.64 9.31 15.43
C ASP A 168 8.10 9.35 15.57
N PHE A 169 7.41 8.32 15.07
CA PHE A 169 5.95 8.18 15.17
C PHE A 169 5.44 8.21 16.62
N LEU A 170 6.18 7.66 17.57
CA LEU A 170 5.79 7.58 18.99
C LEU A 170 6.35 8.74 19.84
N SER A 171 7.16 9.63 19.30
CA SER A 171 7.85 10.67 20.05
C SER A 171 7.02 11.93 20.30
N GLY A 172 6.00 12.18 19.45
CA GLY A 172 5.14 13.35 19.56
C GLY A 172 4.01 13.18 20.59
N PRO A 173 3.46 14.27 21.10
CA PRO A 173 2.18 14.22 21.81
C PRO A 173 1.08 13.82 20.81
N PHE A 174 0.24 12.86 21.18
CA PHE A 174 -0.95 12.53 20.40
C PHE A 174 -2.05 13.56 20.70
N ASP A 175 -2.53 14.26 19.63
CA ASP A 175 -3.64 15.20 19.77
C ASP A 175 -4.95 14.41 19.98
N PRO A 176 -5.66 14.60 21.12
CA PRO A 176 -6.88 13.83 21.40
C PRO A 176 -8.03 14.06 20.41
N GLU A 177 -8.02 15.16 19.63
CA GLU A 177 -9.06 15.41 18.63
C GLU A 177 -8.88 14.56 17.37
N ASP A 178 -7.63 14.40 16.92
CA ASP A 178 -7.31 13.76 15.63
C ASP A 178 -6.44 12.49 15.74
N GLU A 179 -5.79 12.26 16.88
CA GLU A 179 -4.79 11.20 17.05
C GLU A 179 -5.09 10.35 18.28
N THR A 180 -4.71 9.10 18.22
CA THR A 180 -4.94 8.16 19.32
C THR A 180 -3.73 7.25 19.51
N LEU A 181 -3.26 7.14 20.76
CA LEU A 181 -2.35 6.08 21.18
C LEU A 181 -3.04 5.22 22.24
N ASP A 182 -3.31 3.97 21.90
CA ASP A 182 -3.87 3.00 22.82
C ASP A 182 -2.91 1.82 23.03
N PHE A 183 -2.71 1.48 24.31
CA PHE A 183 -1.92 0.34 24.73
C PHE A 183 -2.71 -0.52 25.69
N SER A 184 -3.03 -1.74 25.25
CA SER A 184 -3.80 -2.71 26.03
C SER A 184 -2.99 -3.98 26.29
N HIS A 185 -3.17 -4.57 27.45
CA HIS A 185 -2.53 -5.80 27.88
C HIS A 185 -3.57 -6.81 28.36
N GLY A 186 -3.42 -8.08 27.98
CA GLY A 186 -4.33 -9.14 28.38
C GLY A 186 -3.76 -10.54 28.19
N MET A 187 -4.36 -11.51 28.88
CA MET A 187 -4.03 -12.94 28.73
C MET A 187 -5.05 -13.58 27.77
N LEU A 188 -4.56 -14.08 26.64
CA LEU A 188 -5.42 -14.63 25.59
C LEU A 188 -5.10 -16.10 25.31
N THR A 189 -6.13 -16.90 25.07
CA THR A 189 -5.99 -18.23 24.47
C THR A 189 -5.46 -18.16 23.04
N ARG A 190 -4.99 -19.28 22.48
CA ARG A 190 -4.58 -19.33 21.06
C ARG A 190 -5.72 -18.98 20.10
N ALA A 191 -6.95 -19.41 20.41
CA ALA A 191 -8.13 -19.11 19.61
C ALA A 191 -8.45 -17.62 19.63
N ALA A 192 -8.53 -16.98 20.81
CA ALA A 192 -8.75 -15.54 20.95
C ALA A 192 -7.63 -14.71 20.30
N GLN A 193 -6.37 -15.18 20.37
CA GLN A 193 -5.25 -14.52 19.67
C GLN A 193 -5.38 -14.60 18.15
N ALA A 194 -5.89 -15.71 17.61
CA ALA A 194 -6.14 -15.85 16.17
C ALA A 194 -7.28 -14.92 15.72
N GLU A 195 -8.35 -14.82 16.51
CA GLU A 195 -9.46 -13.90 16.26
C GLU A 195 -8.99 -12.45 16.24
N LEU A 196 -8.24 -12.00 17.24
CA LEU A 196 -7.70 -10.64 17.29
C LEU A 196 -6.80 -10.33 16.08
N LYS A 197 -6.01 -11.30 15.59
CA LYS A 197 -5.22 -11.15 14.37
C LYS A 197 -6.09 -10.96 13.11
N LEU A 198 -7.30 -11.52 13.08
CA LEU A 198 -8.24 -11.30 12.00
C LEU A 198 -8.77 -9.87 12.03
N GLU A 199 -9.11 -9.34 13.19
CA GLU A 199 -9.58 -7.96 13.34
C GLU A 199 -8.50 -6.95 12.95
N ILE A 200 -7.24 -7.16 13.34
CA ILE A 200 -6.11 -6.35 12.89
C ILE A 200 -6.01 -6.32 11.35
N ARG A 201 -6.20 -7.47 10.69
CA ARG A 201 -6.21 -7.53 9.22
C ARG A 201 -7.40 -6.78 8.62
N ARG A 202 -8.59 -6.89 9.22
CA ARG A 202 -9.79 -6.14 8.81
C ARG A 202 -9.57 -4.64 8.92
N LEU A 203 -8.98 -4.18 10.01
CA LEU A 203 -8.68 -2.76 10.22
C LEU A 203 -7.67 -2.23 9.19
N ARG A 204 -6.62 -3.00 8.87
CA ARG A 204 -5.69 -2.67 7.78
C ARG A 204 -6.42 -2.55 6.43
N SER A 205 -7.29 -3.50 6.10
CA SER A 205 -8.08 -3.46 4.87
C SER A 205 -9.05 -2.27 4.85
N LYS A 206 -9.60 -1.89 6.00
CA LYS A 206 -10.46 -0.70 6.13
C LYS A 206 -9.69 0.57 5.83
N LEU A 207 -8.46 0.72 6.36
CA LEU A 207 -7.59 1.86 6.06
C LEU A 207 -7.34 1.97 4.54
N VAL A 208 -6.98 0.87 3.88
CA VAL A 208 -6.79 0.84 2.42
C VAL A 208 -8.05 1.30 1.69
N SER A 209 -9.23 0.81 2.09
CA SER A 209 -10.50 1.22 1.50
C SER A 209 -10.80 2.71 1.69
N LEU A 210 -10.54 3.25 2.88
CA LEU A 210 -10.74 4.67 3.18
C LEU A 210 -9.75 5.55 2.41
N HIS A 211 -8.50 5.10 2.27
CA HIS A 211 -7.50 5.79 1.45
C HIS A 211 -7.97 5.90 -0.01
N GLU A 212 -8.42 4.81 -0.63
CA GLU A 212 -8.93 4.81 -2.00
C GLU A 212 -10.17 5.72 -2.17
N GLN A 213 -11.07 5.73 -1.20
CA GLN A 213 -12.24 6.65 -1.20
C GLN A 213 -11.81 8.12 -1.12
N SER A 214 -10.68 8.39 -0.48
CA SER A 214 -10.15 9.75 -0.30
C SER A 214 -9.30 10.23 -1.48
N VAL A 215 -8.98 9.37 -2.46
CA VAL A 215 -8.09 9.73 -3.58
C VAL A 215 -8.60 10.95 -4.36
N SER A 216 -9.91 11.01 -4.62
CA SER A 216 -10.53 12.10 -5.39
C SER A 216 -10.61 13.44 -4.63
N ALA A 217 -10.43 13.45 -3.32
CA ALA A 217 -10.44 14.68 -2.53
C ALA A 217 -9.17 15.51 -2.81
N PRO A 218 -9.26 16.87 -2.76
CA PRO A 218 -8.09 17.72 -2.92
C PRO A 218 -7.06 17.47 -1.78
N LEU A 219 -5.78 17.69 -2.07
CA LEU A 219 -4.72 17.44 -1.09
C LEU A 219 -4.88 18.29 0.18
N THR A 220 -5.38 19.51 0.06
CA THR A 220 -5.68 20.42 1.18
C THR A 220 -6.74 19.89 2.16
N GLY A 221 -7.57 18.95 1.72
CA GLY A 221 -8.59 18.29 2.55
C GLY A 221 -8.16 16.90 3.05
N LYS A 222 -6.87 16.57 2.96
CA LYS A 222 -6.33 15.27 3.38
C LYS A 222 -5.13 15.44 4.29
N SER A 223 -5.01 14.55 5.26
CA SER A 223 -3.82 14.42 6.12
C SER A 223 -3.15 13.08 5.92
N GLY A 224 -1.83 13.03 6.05
CA GLY A 224 -1.09 11.78 6.09
C GLY A 224 -1.36 11.06 7.40
N ILE A 225 -1.96 9.86 7.32
CA ILE A 225 -2.28 9.05 8.51
C ILE A 225 -1.33 7.87 8.59
N GLY A 226 -0.60 7.77 9.69
CA GLY A 226 0.13 6.57 10.09
C GLY A 226 -0.74 5.67 10.95
N LEU A 227 -0.76 4.36 10.71
CA LEU A 227 -1.44 3.38 11.53
C LEU A 227 -0.46 2.27 11.94
N LEU A 228 -0.12 2.22 13.21
CA LEU A 228 0.70 1.15 13.77
C LEU A 228 -0.19 0.08 14.40
N LEU A 229 -0.11 -1.14 13.88
CA LEU A 229 -0.82 -2.29 14.41
C LEU A 229 0.19 -3.37 14.81
N ALA A 230 0.32 -3.65 16.09
CA ALA A 230 1.24 -4.63 16.60
C ALA A 230 0.58 -5.56 17.60
N ILE A 231 0.80 -6.87 17.45
CA ILE A 231 0.42 -7.90 18.41
C ILE A 231 1.58 -8.88 18.59
N ARG A 232 1.96 -9.13 19.84
CA ARG A 232 2.99 -10.11 20.19
C ARG A 232 2.73 -10.68 21.57
N ARG A 233 3.27 -11.86 21.81
CA ARG A 233 3.45 -12.32 23.20
C ARG A 233 4.47 -11.42 23.86
N TRP A 234 4.06 -10.81 24.95
CA TRP A 234 4.92 -9.83 25.60
C TRP A 234 4.74 -9.88 27.12
N GLU A 235 5.84 -9.74 27.77
CA GLU A 235 5.94 -9.55 29.21
C GLU A 235 7.07 -8.56 29.45
N PRO A 236 6.88 -7.55 30.31
CA PRO A 236 7.93 -6.62 30.65
C PRO A 236 9.20 -7.34 31.13
N ALA A 237 10.37 -6.86 30.70
CA ALA A 237 11.64 -7.46 31.09
C ALA A 237 11.83 -7.49 32.63
N ALA A 238 11.28 -6.46 33.31
CA ALA A 238 11.27 -6.39 34.77
C ALA A 238 10.50 -7.58 35.40
N PHE A 239 9.33 -7.94 34.81
CA PHE A 239 8.52 -9.06 35.36
C PHE A 239 9.15 -10.41 35.08
N ARG A 240 9.78 -10.61 33.91
CA ARG A 240 10.52 -11.84 33.58
C ARG A 240 11.61 -12.17 34.60
N ARG A 241 12.25 -11.16 35.17
CA ARG A 241 13.29 -11.33 36.20
C ARG A 241 12.73 -11.84 37.56
N LEU A 242 11.44 -11.68 37.77
CA LEU A 242 10.75 -12.10 39.00
C LEU A 242 10.12 -13.48 38.90
N ARG A 243 10.24 -14.15 37.75
CA ARG A 243 9.75 -15.53 37.60
C ARG A 243 10.57 -16.49 38.49
N ARG A 244 9.90 -17.42 39.12
CA ARG A 244 10.54 -18.41 40.01
C ARG A 244 11.61 -19.30 39.30
N ASP A 245 11.39 -19.52 37.99
CA ASP A 245 12.27 -20.38 37.15
C ASP A 245 13.12 -19.52 36.17
N ALA A 246 13.37 -18.25 36.48
CA ALA A 246 14.23 -17.42 35.65
C ALA A 246 15.67 -17.95 35.74
N PRO A 247 16.36 -18.36 34.63
CA PRO A 247 17.75 -18.66 34.68
C PRO A 247 18.53 -17.49 35.25
N ALA A 248 19.47 -17.74 36.17
CA ALA A 248 20.32 -16.69 36.72
C ALA A 248 20.90 -15.83 35.63
N ALA A 249 20.81 -14.52 35.76
CA ALA A 249 21.19 -13.52 34.77
C ALA A 249 22.70 -13.66 34.46
N GLY A 250 23.04 -14.56 33.56
CA GLY A 250 24.35 -14.55 32.90
C GLY A 250 24.41 -13.26 32.07
N ASN A 251 25.50 -12.51 32.24
CA ASN A 251 25.87 -11.26 31.59
C ASN A 251 25.59 -11.23 30.09
N ALA A 252 24.33 -11.03 29.67
CA ALA A 252 24.01 -10.65 28.32
C ALA A 252 24.16 -9.13 28.23
N LYS A 253 25.28 -8.67 27.69
CA LYS A 253 25.46 -7.27 27.26
C LYS A 253 24.27 -6.87 26.42
N PRO A 254 23.67 -5.71 26.66
CA PRO A 254 22.61 -5.18 25.81
C PRO A 254 23.22 -4.92 24.42
N THR A 255 22.81 -5.71 23.42
CA THR A 255 23.06 -5.45 22.01
C THR A 255 22.06 -4.40 21.53
N HIS A 256 22.20 -3.17 22.00
CA HIS A 256 21.67 -2.01 21.30
C HIS A 256 22.84 -1.43 20.48
N PRO A 257 22.76 -1.39 19.16
CA PRO A 257 23.68 -0.57 18.40
C PRO A 257 23.45 0.88 18.84
N ARG A 258 24.51 1.55 19.30
CA ARG A 258 24.49 3.00 19.52
C ARG A 258 24.16 3.66 18.18
N PRO A 259 23.25 4.61 18.11
CA PRO A 259 23.05 5.39 16.90
C PRO A 259 24.33 6.20 16.65
N SER A 260 25.03 5.89 15.56
CA SER A 260 26.01 6.81 15.00
C SER A 260 25.25 8.02 14.49
N GLY A 261 25.60 9.18 15.04
CA GLY A 261 24.92 10.44 14.75
C GLY A 261 25.01 10.81 13.28
N ALA A 262 23.90 10.69 12.60
CA ALA A 262 23.55 11.47 11.43
C ALA A 262 22.07 11.84 11.63
N SER A 263 21.88 13.08 12.06
CA SER A 263 20.55 13.69 12.19
C SER A 263 19.99 13.90 10.79
N LEU A 264 19.10 12.98 10.36
CA LEU A 264 18.23 13.18 9.22
C LEU A 264 16.88 13.63 9.76
N ALA A 265 16.75 14.94 9.95
CA ALA A 265 15.48 15.59 10.20
C ALA A 265 14.69 15.61 8.90
N ILE A 266 13.83 14.59 8.68
CA ILE A 266 12.75 14.70 7.70
C ILE A 266 11.68 15.57 8.37
N GLY A 267 11.79 16.89 8.15
CA GLY A 267 10.82 17.86 8.63
C GLY A 267 9.48 17.66 7.92
N PHE A 268 8.53 17.01 8.56
CA PHE A 268 7.12 17.22 8.24
C PHE A 268 6.77 18.64 8.70
N SER A 269 6.94 19.60 7.79
CA SER A 269 6.51 20.97 8.02
C SER A 269 5.00 20.99 8.17
N LYS A 270 4.53 21.48 9.33
CA LYS A 270 3.13 21.86 9.52
C LYS A 270 2.70 22.75 8.37
N ILE A 271 1.79 22.28 7.55
CA ILE A 271 1.08 23.12 6.60
C ILE A 271 0.18 24.01 7.45
N LYS A 272 0.59 25.25 7.67
CA LYS A 272 -0.28 26.28 8.23
C LYS A 272 -1.40 26.56 7.23
N SER A 273 -2.61 26.55 7.77
CA SER A 273 -3.86 26.98 7.14
C SER A 273 -3.73 28.33 6.40
#